data_53e9e104ab8f0accd48475f871bf3eb9
#
_entry.id   53e9e104ab8f0accd48475f871bf3eb9
#
_cell.length_a   1.000
_cell.length_b   1.000
_cell.length_c   1.000
_cell.angle_alpha   90.00
_cell.angle_beta   90.00
_cell.angle_gamma   90.00
#
_symmetry.space_group_name_H-M   'P 1'
#
loop_
_entity.id
_entity.type
_entity.pdbx_description
1 polymer ?
#
loop_
_entity_poly.entity_id
_entity_poly.type
_entity_poly.pdbx_seq_one_letter_code
_entity_poly.pdbx_strand_id
1 'polypeptide(L)'
;ANDSAYLVGEYLAGGNMSQFIQRMNERAAELKMTSTRFFNAHGLPEKKTDNTANCEDLARLANELLRHDQAIEWASMQKYAFRANAEEPTLLANHNQLITSTIGVDGMKTGYTKRAGFCITATCLRNDRRLIAVTTGFKSSKRRDEFTRDLLDWGYTLP
;
A
#
# COMPACT_ATOMS: atom_id res chain seq x y z
N ALA A 1 10.94 2.57 -5.91
CA ALA A 1 9.55 2.04 -5.83
C ALA A 1 8.59 2.82 -6.74
N ASN A 2 8.62 4.16 -6.74
CA ASN A 2 7.70 4.96 -7.57
C ASN A 2 8.00 4.82 -9.06
N ASP A 3 9.27 4.82 -9.42
CA ASP A 3 9.79 4.55 -10.79
C ASP A 3 9.37 3.15 -11.26
N SER A 4 9.44 2.15 -10.39
CA SER A 4 9.00 0.79 -10.72
C SER A 4 7.49 0.73 -10.99
N ALA A 5 6.68 1.45 -10.20
CA ALA A 5 5.24 1.54 -10.45
C ALA A 5 4.93 2.21 -11.79
N TYR A 6 5.68 3.26 -12.15
CA TYR A 6 5.58 3.90 -13.46
C TYR A 6 5.93 2.92 -14.59
N LEU A 7 7.10 2.27 -14.50
CA LEU A 7 7.58 1.32 -15.53
C LEU A 7 6.64 0.13 -15.71
N VAL A 8 6.08 -0.42 -14.62
CA VAL A 8 5.09 -1.49 -14.72
C VAL A 8 3.83 -1.01 -15.44
N GLY A 9 3.34 0.19 -15.10
CA GLY A 9 2.17 0.79 -15.77
C GLY A 9 2.42 1.02 -17.25
N GLU A 10 3.59 1.57 -17.60
CA GLU A 10 4.00 1.82 -18.99
C GLU A 10 4.10 0.51 -19.77
N TYR A 11 4.74 -0.52 -19.22
CA TYR A 11 4.85 -1.84 -19.84
C TYR A 11 3.48 -2.47 -20.09
N LEU A 12 2.60 -2.50 -19.09
CA LEU A 12 1.27 -3.12 -19.20
C LEU A 12 0.32 -2.38 -20.16
N ALA A 13 0.61 -1.13 -20.46
CA ALA A 13 -0.19 -0.32 -21.39
C ALA A 13 0.51 -0.08 -22.75
N GLY A 14 1.59 -0.81 -23.05
CA GLY A 14 2.32 -0.66 -24.31
C GLY A 14 2.83 0.77 -24.55
N GLY A 15 3.29 1.45 -23.47
CA GLY A 15 3.78 2.83 -23.52
C GLY A 15 2.70 3.90 -23.30
N ASN A 16 1.41 3.53 -23.20
CA ASN A 16 0.33 4.49 -23.04
C ASN A 16 -0.13 4.63 -21.58
N MET A 17 0.54 5.49 -20.79
CA MET A 17 0.21 5.73 -19.40
C MET A 17 -1.23 6.23 -19.17
N SER A 18 -1.79 7.00 -20.10
CA SER A 18 -3.18 7.45 -19.97
C SER A 18 -4.15 6.27 -19.98
N GLN A 19 -3.89 5.27 -20.81
CA GLN A 19 -4.67 4.04 -20.86
C GLN A 19 -4.51 3.23 -19.56
N PHE A 20 -3.30 3.18 -18.99
CA PHE A 20 -3.08 2.52 -17.70
C PHE A 20 -3.86 3.18 -16.57
N ILE A 21 -3.81 4.51 -16.48
CA ILE A 21 -4.58 5.28 -15.48
C ILE A 21 -6.09 5.10 -15.67
N GLN A 22 -6.56 5.03 -16.89
CA GLN A 22 -7.95 4.71 -17.17
C GLN A 22 -8.32 3.34 -16.60
N ARG A 23 -7.53 2.28 -16.86
CA ARG A 23 -7.74 0.93 -16.30
C ARG A 23 -7.74 0.94 -14.77
N MET A 24 -6.84 1.71 -14.13
CA MET A 24 -6.83 1.86 -12.66
C MET A 24 -8.16 2.42 -12.15
N ASN A 25 -8.71 3.44 -12.81
CA ASN A 25 -10.00 4.05 -12.42
C ASN A 25 -11.19 3.14 -12.73
N GLU A 26 -11.16 2.41 -13.83
CA GLU A 26 -12.18 1.39 -14.16
C GLU A 26 -12.17 0.29 -13.08
N ARG A 27 -10.99 -0.20 -12.68
CA ARG A 27 -10.88 -1.19 -11.61
C ARG A 27 -11.36 -0.64 -10.26
N ALA A 28 -11.07 0.60 -9.94
CA ALA A 28 -11.60 1.26 -8.74
C ALA A 28 -13.13 1.30 -8.75
N ALA A 29 -13.75 1.61 -9.89
CA ALA A 29 -15.20 1.60 -10.04
C ALA A 29 -15.82 0.19 -9.86
N GLU A 30 -15.20 -0.85 -10.44
CA GLU A 30 -15.60 -2.25 -10.24
C GLU A 30 -15.56 -2.65 -8.76
N LEU A 31 -14.55 -2.19 -8.02
CA LEU A 31 -14.38 -2.42 -6.58
C LEU A 31 -15.28 -1.50 -5.73
N LYS A 32 -16.14 -0.69 -6.34
CA LYS A 32 -17.01 0.29 -5.66
C LYS A 32 -16.25 1.31 -4.81
N MET A 33 -15.07 1.70 -5.26
CA MET A 33 -14.23 2.73 -4.64
C MET A 33 -14.71 4.12 -5.10
N THR A 34 -15.84 4.56 -4.61
CA THR A 34 -16.58 5.73 -5.12
C THR A 34 -15.93 7.07 -4.78
N SER A 35 -15.01 7.10 -3.81
CA SER A 35 -14.26 8.29 -3.39
C SER A 35 -12.82 8.28 -3.90
N THR A 36 -12.48 7.34 -4.81
CA THR A 36 -11.11 7.18 -5.31
C THR A 36 -10.99 7.68 -6.73
N ARG A 37 -9.90 8.43 -6.99
CA ARG A 37 -9.50 8.81 -8.34
C ARG A 37 -7.98 8.76 -8.48
N PHE A 38 -7.52 8.05 -9.49
CA PHE A 38 -6.12 7.95 -9.85
C PHE A 38 -5.79 8.88 -11.03
N PHE A 39 -4.66 9.58 -10.92
CA PHE A 39 -4.08 10.44 -11.95
C PHE A 39 -2.69 9.95 -12.39
N ASN A 40 -2.05 9.12 -11.57
CA ASN A 40 -0.78 8.48 -11.89
C ASN A 40 -0.65 7.13 -11.18
N ALA A 41 0.34 6.33 -11.59
CA ALA A 41 0.57 4.98 -11.05
C ALA A 41 1.38 4.97 -9.75
N HIS A 42 2.06 6.06 -9.40
CA HIS A 42 3.08 6.09 -8.34
C HIS A 42 2.67 6.84 -7.07
N GLY A 43 1.58 7.61 -7.09
CA GLY A 43 1.04 8.30 -5.92
C GLY A 43 1.80 9.56 -5.50
N LEU A 44 2.80 10.03 -6.25
CA LEU A 44 3.42 11.33 -5.99
C LEU A 44 2.56 12.45 -6.56
N PRO A 45 2.48 13.60 -5.86
CA PRO A 45 1.71 14.73 -6.36
C PRO A 45 2.32 15.30 -7.65
N GLU A 46 1.47 15.61 -8.60
CA GLU A 46 1.83 16.29 -9.82
C GLU A 46 1.11 17.66 -9.88
N LYS A 47 1.81 18.68 -10.36
CA LYS A 47 1.46 20.12 -10.38
C LYS A 47 0.06 20.55 -9.94
N LYS A 48 -1.01 19.89 -10.40
CA LYS A 48 -2.41 20.23 -10.08
C LYS A 48 -3.29 19.03 -9.74
N THR A 49 -2.76 17.81 -9.80
CA THR A 49 -3.52 16.57 -9.64
C THR A 49 -2.85 15.66 -8.64
N ASP A 50 -3.63 15.17 -7.69
CA ASP A 50 -3.21 14.16 -6.72
C ASP A 50 -4.15 12.96 -6.81
N ASN A 51 -3.62 11.75 -6.65
CA ASN A 51 -4.45 10.59 -6.39
C ASN A 51 -5.23 10.82 -5.09
N THR A 52 -6.52 10.53 -5.11
CA THR A 52 -7.40 10.67 -3.94
C THR A 52 -8.06 9.35 -3.61
N ALA A 53 -8.23 9.06 -2.33
CA ALA A 53 -8.99 7.93 -1.82
C ALA A 53 -9.42 8.22 -0.37
N ASN A 54 -10.45 7.51 0.11
CA ASN A 54 -10.77 7.42 1.53
C ASN A 54 -10.30 6.09 2.12
N CYS A 55 -10.37 5.94 3.44
CA CYS A 55 -9.91 4.73 4.12
C CYS A 55 -10.75 3.50 3.76
N GLU A 56 -12.05 3.66 3.53
CA GLU A 56 -12.94 2.56 3.14
C GLU A 56 -12.58 2.00 1.77
N ASP A 57 -12.37 2.87 0.78
CA ASP A 57 -11.97 2.47 -0.56
C ASP A 57 -10.61 1.75 -0.55
N LEU A 58 -9.65 2.26 0.23
CA LEU A 58 -8.35 1.60 0.37
C LEU A 58 -8.46 0.25 1.08
N ALA A 59 -9.39 0.09 2.03
CA ALA A 59 -9.66 -1.20 2.64
C ALA A 59 -10.29 -2.19 1.63
N ARG A 60 -11.19 -1.72 0.75
CA ARG A 60 -11.75 -2.53 -0.36
C ARG A 60 -10.65 -3.01 -1.31
N LEU A 61 -9.74 -2.11 -1.70
CA LEU A 61 -8.60 -2.44 -2.54
C LEU A 61 -7.68 -3.46 -1.85
N ALA A 62 -7.38 -3.26 -0.58
CA ALA A 62 -6.57 -4.20 0.20
C ALA A 62 -7.23 -5.58 0.29
N ASN A 63 -8.53 -5.64 0.52
CA ASN A 63 -9.29 -6.90 0.55
C ASN A 63 -9.25 -7.62 -0.80
N GLU A 64 -9.28 -6.90 -1.92
CA GLU A 64 -9.11 -7.51 -3.24
C GLU A 64 -7.67 -8.03 -3.43
N LEU A 65 -6.66 -7.27 -3.03
CA LEU A 65 -5.26 -7.70 -3.13
C LEU A 65 -4.97 -8.96 -2.29
N LEU A 66 -5.65 -9.15 -1.16
CA LEU A 66 -5.54 -10.34 -0.32
C LEU A 66 -5.98 -11.64 -1.00
N ARG A 67 -6.67 -11.55 -2.14
CA ARG A 67 -7.05 -12.71 -2.96
C ARG A 67 -5.89 -13.21 -3.86
N HIS A 68 -4.77 -12.49 -3.85
CA HIS A 68 -3.57 -12.81 -4.62
C HIS A 68 -2.42 -13.12 -3.67
N ASP A 69 -2.09 -14.39 -3.51
CA ASP A 69 -1.05 -14.87 -2.57
C ASP A 69 0.29 -14.14 -2.78
N GLN A 70 0.67 -13.91 -4.03
CA GLN A 70 1.90 -13.17 -4.37
C GLN A 70 1.91 -11.74 -3.82
N ALA A 71 0.74 -11.07 -3.71
CA ALA A 71 0.69 -9.71 -3.18
C ALA A 71 1.09 -9.69 -1.69
N ILE A 72 0.68 -10.68 -0.92
CA ILE A 72 1.05 -10.82 0.49
C ILE A 72 2.51 -11.27 0.62
N GLU A 73 2.95 -12.24 -0.17
CA GLU A 73 4.33 -12.67 -0.20
C GLU A 73 5.28 -11.47 -0.39
N TRP A 74 5.02 -10.66 -1.40
CA TRP A 74 5.86 -9.48 -1.67
C TRP A 74 5.71 -8.38 -0.61
N ALA A 75 4.50 -8.13 -0.12
CA ALA A 75 4.25 -7.11 0.88
C ALA A 75 4.85 -7.42 2.24
N SER A 76 4.98 -8.71 2.59
CA SER A 76 5.53 -9.18 3.86
C SER A 76 7.06 -9.24 3.90
N MET A 77 7.74 -9.13 2.76
CA MET A 77 9.20 -9.15 2.71
C MET A 77 9.78 -7.99 3.53
N GLN A 78 10.56 -8.32 4.56
CA GLN A 78 11.22 -7.31 5.39
C GLN A 78 12.40 -6.65 4.67
N LYS A 79 13.19 -7.47 3.96
CA LYS A 79 14.36 -7.06 3.20
C LYS A 79 14.46 -7.86 1.90
N TYR A 80 15.01 -7.24 0.89
CA TYR A 80 15.26 -7.89 -0.40
C TYR A 80 16.61 -7.43 -0.97
N ALA A 81 17.45 -8.40 -1.38
CA ALA A 81 18.71 -8.11 -2.03
C ALA A 81 18.47 -7.91 -3.54
N PHE A 82 18.34 -6.67 -3.96
CA PHE A 82 18.21 -6.34 -5.37
C PHE A 82 19.56 -6.50 -6.08
N ARG A 83 19.57 -7.18 -7.21
CA ARG A 83 20.77 -7.56 -7.95
C ARG A 83 21.77 -8.31 -7.06
N ALA A 84 21.30 -9.37 -6.39
CA ALA A 84 22.08 -10.15 -5.42
C ALA A 84 23.42 -10.68 -5.97
N ASN A 85 23.51 -10.89 -7.29
CA ASN A 85 24.72 -11.38 -7.98
C ASN A 85 25.59 -10.27 -8.56
N ALA A 86 25.29 -8.97 -8.32
CA ALA A 86 26.14 -7.88 -8.74
C ALA A 86 27.34 -7.71 -7.78
N GLU A 87 28.39 -7.04 -8.22
CA GLU A 87 29.53 -6.70 -7.35
C GLU A 87 29.10 -5.91 -6.11
N GLU A 88 28.10 -5.04 -6.27
CA GLU A 88 27.49 -4.25 -5.18
C GLU A 88 25.97 -4.45 -5.15
N PRO A 89 25.47 -5.48 -4.45
CA PRO A 89 24.03 -5.71 -4.30
C PRO A 89 23.39 -4.60 -3.45
N THR A 90 22.22 -4.16 -3.84
CA THR A 90 21.48 -3.16 -3.08
C THR A 90 20.49 -3.86 -2.12
N LEU A 91 20.66 -3.67 -0.82
CA LEU A 91 19.71 -4.18 0.16
C LEU A 91 18.53 -3.20 0.31
N LEU A 92 17.36 -3.62 -0.16
CA LEU A 92 16.11 -2.89 0.01
C LEU A 92 15.44 -3.32 1.32
N ALA A 93 14.99 -2.34 2.11
CA ALA A 93 14.24 -2.58 3.34
C ALA A 93 12.78 -2.14 3.17
N ASN A 94 11.86 -2.89 3.75
CA ASN A 94 10.44 -2.53 3.75
C ASN A 94 10.22 -1.27 4.61
N HIS A 95 9.49 -0.32 4.07
CA HIS A 95 9.11 0.90 4.81
C HIS A 95 8.00 0.68 5.84
N ASN A 96 7.30 -0.45 5.79
CA ASN A 96 6.31 -0.84 6.78
C ASN A 96 6.99 -1.47 7.99
N GLN A 97 7.28 -0.66 9.01
CA GLN A 97 7.94 -1.13 10.23
C GLN A 97 7.03 -2.05 11.09
N LEU A 98 5.71 -2.04 10.89
CA LEU A 98 4.80 -2.92 11.61
C LEU A 98 5.04 -4.40 11.31
N ILE A 99 5.57 -4.73 10.14
CA ILE A 99 5.90 -6.12 9.76
C ILE A 99 6.92 -6.73 10.74
N THR A 100 7.83 -5.93 11.29
CA THR A 100 8.85 -6.40 12.25
C THR A 100 8.48 -6.15 13.69
N SER A 101 7.58 -5.20 13.96
CA SER A 101 7.28 -4.71 15.32
C SER A 101 5.92 -5.12 15.85
N THR A 102 5.07 -5.78 15.04
CA THR A 102 3.70 -6.11 15.42
C THR A 102 3.35 -7.53 14.98
N ILE A 103 3.01 -8.37 15.94
CA ILE A 103 2.70 -9.79 15.69
C ILE A 103 1.52 -9.91 14.71
N GLY A 104 1.71 -10.72 13.68
CA GLY A 104 0.72 -11.04 12.67
C GLY A 104 0.60 -10.02 11.52
N VAL A 105 1.27 -8.87 11.59
CA VAL A 105 1.28 -7.91 10.46
C VAL A 105 2.14 -8.45 9.33
N ASP A 106 1.52 -8.56 8.14
CA ASP A 106 2.12 -9.14 6.94
C ASP A 106 1.98 -8.27 5.67
N GLY A 107 1.54 -7.04 5.80
CA GLY A 107 1.39 -6.10 4.68
C GLY A 107 0.85 -4.76 5.15
N MET A 108 0.48 -3.85 4.27
CA MET A 108 0.62 -3.89 2.80
C MET A 108 1.51 -2.75 2.31
N LYS A 109 1.05 -1.50 2.46
CA LYS A 109 1.69 -0.34 1.84
C LYS A 109 1.65 0.90 2.70
N THR A 110 2.80 1.54 2.84
CA THR A 110 2.94 2.87 3.44
C THR A 110 2.95 3.94 2.36
N GLY A 111 2.54 5.15 2.71
CA GLY A 111 2.64 6.32 1.85
C GLY A 111 2.93 7.59 2.63
N TYR A 112 3.58 8.54 1.97
CA TYR A 112 3.77 9.87 2.50
C TYR A 112 3.82 10.90 1.37
N THR A 113 3.03 11.94 1.52
CA THR A 113 3.22 13.21 0.82
C THR A 113 2.98 14.34 1.82
N LYS A 114 3.51 15.52 1.55
CA LYS A 114 3.29 16.69 2.43
C LYS A 114 1.78 16.97 2.64
N ARG A 115 0.95 16.72 1.62
CA ARG A 115 -0.48 16.94 1.66
C ARG A 115 -1.25 15.83 2.38
N ALA A 116 -0.91 14.57 2.10
CA ALA A 116 -1.59 13.41 2.68
C ALA A 116 -1.15 13.07 4.11
N GLY A 117 0.03 13.54 4.54
CA GLY A 117 0.67 13.06 5.76
C GLY A 117 1.17 11.63 5.64
N PHE A 118 1.52 11.02 6.76
CA PHE A 118 1.92 9.62 6.81
C PHE A 118 0.69 8.71 6.83
N CYS A 119 0.63 7.79 5.87
CA CYS A 119 -0.48 6.88 5.64
C CYS A 119 0.00 5.43 5.64
N ILE A 120 -0.86 4.50 5.99
CA ILE A 120 -0.64 3.06 5.83
C ILE A 120 -1.96 2.34 5.60
N THR A 121 -1.92 1.35 4.73
CA THR A 121 -2.85 0.22 4.72
C THR A 121 -2.08 -0.96 5.28
N ALA A 122 -2.50 -1.49 6.42
CA ALA A 122 -1.90 -2.64 7.08
C ALA A 122 -2.84 -3.83 7.04
N THR A 123 -2.27 -5.04 6.87
CA THR A 123 -2.96 -6.31 7.03
C THR A 123 -2.33 -7.10 8.16
N CYS A 124 -3.14 -7.79 8.91
CA CYS A 124 -2.72 -8.55 10.08
C CYS A 124 -3.51 -9.87 10.17
N LEU A 125 -2.82 -10.98 10.34
CA LEU A 125 -3.42 -12.29 10.53
C LEU A 125 -3.04 -12.84 11.90
N ARG A 126 -4.04 -13.09 12.76
CA ARG A 126 -3.87 -13.74 14.07
C ARG A 126 -4.97 -14.77 14.28
N ASN A 127 -4.63 -15.98 14.66
CA ASN A 127 -5.58 -17.05 14.98
C ASN A 127 -6.64 -17.23 13.86
N ASP A 128 -6.19 -17.32 12.61
CA ASP A 128 -7.00 -17.46 11.40
C ASP A 128 -7.99 -16.31 11.12
N ARG A 129 -7.93 -15.25 11.91
CA ARG A 129 -8.70 -14.03 11.68
C ARG A 129 -7.80 -12.96 11.07
N ARG A 130 -8.22 -12.42 9.91
CA ARG A 130 -7.51 -11.36 9.22
C ARG A 130 -8.22 -10.02 9.42
N LEU A 131 -7.44 -9.01 9.76
CA LEU A 131 -7.90 -7.63 9.81
C LEU A 131 -7.17 -6.76 8.79
N ILE A 132 -7.83 -5.72 8.34
CA ILE A 132 -7.27 -4.64 7.53
C ILE A 132 -7.45 -3.35 8.30
N ALA A 133 -6.36 -2.62 8.52
CA ALA A 133 -6.38 -1.29 9.12
C ALA A 133 -5.86 -0.26 8.11
N VAL A 134 -6.62 0.80 7.88
CA VAL A 134 -6.23 1.92 7.02
C VAL A 134 -6.20 3.19 7.84
N THR A 135 -5.04 3.82 7.90
CA THR A 135 -4.86 5.08 8.64
C THR A 135 -4.14 6.11 7.77
N THR A 136 -4.58 7.38 7.84
CA THR A 136 -4.10 8.47 6.98
C THR A 136 -3.93 9.76 7.77
N GLY A 137 -3.16 10.71 7.24
CA GLY A 137 -3.10 12.07 7.77
C GLY A 137 -2.19 12.27 8.98
N PHE A 138 -1.34 11.31 9.34
CA PHE A 138 -0.47 11.43 10.50
C PHE A 138 0.70 12.38 10.27
N LYS A 139 1.12 13.06 11.34
CA LYS A 139 2.26 13.99 11.32
C LYS A 139 3.63 13.30 11.35
N SER A 140 3.68 12.02 11.73
CA SER A 140 4.91 11.22 11.73
C SER A 140 4.60 9.74 11.50
N SER A 141 5.57 9.00 10.93
CA SER A 141 5.49 7.56 10.77
C SER A 141 5.32 6.83 12.11
N LYS A 142 6.04 7.29 13.14
CA LYS A 142 5.97 6.71 14.49
C LYS A 142 4.54 6.75 15.04
N ARG A 143 3.88 7.91 15.01
CA ARG A 143 2.50 8.05 15.51
C ARG A 143 1.50 7.26 14.67
N ARG A 144 1.71 7.20 13.35
CA ARG A 144 0.91 6.36 12.46
C ARG A 144 1.02 4.89 12.87
N ASP A 145 2.24 4.40 13.07
CA ASP A 145 2.49 3.00 13.39
C ASP A 145 1.95 2.63 14.79
N GLU A 146 2.15 3.48 15.78
CA GLU A 146 1.58 3.32 17.13
C GLU A 146 0.06 3.22 17.05
N PHE A 147 -0.60 4.18 16.44
CA PHE A 147 -2.06 4.19 16.29
C PHE A 147 -2.58 2.99 15.50
N THR A 148 -1.90 2.61 14.42
CA THR A 148 -2.34 1.48 13.58
C THR A 148 -2.23 0.16 14.34
N ARG A 149 -1.19 -0.03 15.14
CA ARG A 149 -1.05 -1.19 16.02
C ARG A 149 -2.18 -1.24 17.03
N ASP A 150 -2.43 -0.12 17.74
CA ASP A 150 -3.47 -0.04 18.76
C ASP A 150 -4.85 -0.29 18.15
N LEU A 151 -5.11 0.20 16.92
CA LEU A 151 -6.34 -0.05 16.17
C LEU A 151 -6.49 -1.53 15.81
N LEU A 152 -5.42 -2.20 15.38
CA LEU A 152 -5.42 -3.65 15.12
C LEU A 152 -5.68 -4.43 16.41
N ASP A 153 -4.98 -4.09 17.50
CA ASP A 153 -5.15 -4.75 18.80
C ASP A 153 -6.57 -4.60 19.31
N TRP A 154 -7.15 -3.40 19.22
CA TRP A 154 -8.57 -3.18 19.52
C TRP A 154 -9.48 -4.01 18.61
N GLY A 155 -9.22 -4.05 17.29
CA GLY A 155 -10.02 -4.83 16.35
C GLY A 155 -10.06 -6.33 16.70
N TYR A 156 -8.99 -6.88 17.28
CA TYR A 156 -8.95 -8.27 17.75
C TYR A 156 -9.68 -8.50 19.06
N THR A 157 -10.08 -7.46 19.79
CA THR A 157 -10.96 -7.61 20.98
C THR A 157 -12.44 -7.70 20.60
N LEU A 158 -12.79 -7.30 19.40
CA LEU A 158 -14.16 -7.39 18.91
C LEU A 158 -14.53 -8.85 18.59
N PRO A 159 -15.80 -9.23 18.70
CA PRO A 159 -16.28 -10.57 18.36
C PRO A 159 -16.14 -10.88 16.86
#